data_37663a183d9dd61b9d37a60bed5ce4a5
#
_entry.id   37663a183d9dd61b9d37a60bed5ce4a5
#
_cell.length_a   1.000
_cell.length_b   1.000
_cell.length_c   1.000
_cell.angle_alpha   90.00
_cell.angle_beta   90.00
_cell.angle_gamma   90.00
#
_symmetry.space_group_name_H-M   'P 1'
#
loop_
_entity.id
_entity.type
_entity.pdbx_description
1 polymer ?
#
loop_
_entity_poly.entity_id
_entity_poly.type
_entity_poly.pdbx_seq_one_letter_code
_entity_poly.pdbx_strand_id
1 'polypeptide(L)'
;ETLVLEAEQAGWGGSSRNGGQVSTSLKPSFSDLARRFGEEQARGILKEGIRALDWIGEFIKEEQIDCDFQRVGRFHGAHTQKQFRLLEQKITNQPKGLEVPIELISKENQHSEIGTDFYQGGIVHPHHASVDPAKYHQGLLECVQRSGVSIKSHCTVQEIHQVKGIFLVSTTSGVVKAKKVVIATSGYNQQNPPWFKRRIIPIGSYIIATEELDQVLVDELIPKNRVITDTRKLVVYYRASPDRKRILFGGRVSLNETDPSKSAPALHDQLVTIFPQLASKKVSHSWMGFVGFTFDKMPHSGEEDGIYYSMG
;
A
#
# COMPACT_ATOMS: atom_id res chain seq x y z
N GLU A 1 -28.50 -11.98 0.18
CA GLU A 1 -28.23 -10.81 1.06
C GLU A 1 -26.80 -10.91 1.60
N THR A 2 -26.07 -9.78 1.57
CA THR A 2 -24.70 -9.66 2.08
C THR A 2 -24.66 -8.61 3.18
N LEU A 3 -23.93 -8.91 4.25
CA LEU A 3 -23.69 -7.99 5.37
C LEU A 3 -22.18 -7.85 5.60
N VAL A 4 -21.70 -6.63 5.62
CA VAL A 4 -20.31 -6.31 6.03
C VAL A 4 -20.30 -5.89 7.49
N LEU A 5 -19.47 -6.52 8.30
CA LEU A 5 -19.23 -6.20 9.70
C LEU A 5 -17.87 -5.51 9.84
N GLU A 6 -17.87 -4.31 10.39
CA GLU A 6 -16.69 -3.50 10.63
C GLU A 6 -16.59 -3.14 12.13
N ALA A 7 -15.41 -3.39 12.68
CA ALA A 7 -15.18 -3.17 14.12
C ALA A 7 -15.26 -1.68 14.51
N GLU A 8 -14.77 -0.84 13.62
CA GLU A 8 -14.76 0.61 13.80
C GLU A 8 -15.74 1.26 12.80
N GLN A 9 -15.50 2.48 12.42
CA GLN A 9 -16.18 3.09 11.30
C GLN A 9 -15.60 2.54 9.99
N ALA A 10 -16.44 2.31 8.97
CA ALA A 10 -15.96 1.90 7.67
C ALA A 10 -14.88 2.86 7.14
N GLY A 11 -13.72 2.32 6.76
CA GLY A 11 -12.56 3.11 6.33
C GLY A 11 -11.60 3.51 7.45
N TRP A 12 -11.86 3.17 8.70
CA TRP A 12 -10.94 3.49 9.79
C TRP A 12 -9.56 2.81 9.66
N GLY A 13 -9.49 1.64 9.06
CA GLY A 13 -8.28 0.83 8.97
C GLY A 13 -7.32 1.23 7.84
N GLY A 14 -6.43 0.30 7.44
CA GLY A 14 -5.39 0.48 6.43
C GLY A 14 -5.90 0.86 5.05
N SER A 15 -7.16 0.58 4.72
CA SER A 15 -7.75 0.88 3.40
C SER A 15 -7.73 2.37 3.07
N SER A 16 -7.93 3.25 4.06
CA SER A 16 -7.91 4.71 3.88
C SER A 16 -6.63 5.38 4.37
N ARG A 17 -5.77 4.66 5.12
CA ARG A 17 -4.59 5.21 5.81
C ARG A 17 -3.26 4.90 5.11
N ASN A 18 -3.29 4.24 3.97
CA ASN A 18 -2.08 3.91 3.22
C ASN A 18 -1.53 5.10 2.43
N GLY A 19 -0.33 4.97 1.85
CA GLY A 19 0.35 6.04 1.12
C GLY A 19 -0.22 6.34 -0.28
N GLY A 20 -1.25 5.63 -0.73
CA GLY A 20 -1.89 5.86 -2.03
C GLY A 20 -1.00 5.59 -3.24
N GLN A 21 -0.02 4.70 -3.12
CA GLN A 21 0.85 4.29 -4.23
C GLN A 21 0.32 3.02 -4.88
N VAL A 22 0.05 3.05 -6.18
CA VAL A 22 -0.43 1.91 -6.96
C VAL A 22 0.67 1.44 -7.91
N SER A 23 1.05 0.17 -7.81
CA SER A 23 2.19 -0.38 -8.54
C SER A 23 1.99 -1.83 -8.95
N THR A 24 2.78 -2.29 -9.92
CA THR A 24 2.88 -3.70 -10.34
C THR A 24 3.89 -4.49 -9.52
N SER A 25 4.54 -3.86 -8.53
CA SER A 25 5.68 -4.46 -7.83
C SER A 25 5.23 -5.49 -6.81
N LEU A 26 5.73 -6.70 -6.97
CA LEU A 26 5.72 -7.74 -5.94
C LEU A 26 7.05 -7.76 -5.18
N LYS A 27 7.03 -8.23 -3.94
CA LYS A 27 8.26 -8.34 -3.13
C LYS A 27 9.20 -9.44 -3.61
N PRO A 28 8.74 -10.67 -3.93
CA PRO A 28 9.59 -11.71 -4.48
C PRO A 28 10.06 -11.35 -5.91
N SER A 29 11.32 -11.66 -6.23
CA SER A 29 11.84 -11.53 -7.59
C SER A 29 11.26 -12.61 -8.51
N PHE A 30 11.35 -12.42 -9.83
CA PHE A 30 10.96 -13.46 -10.80
C PHE A 30 11.69 -14.77 -10.54
N SER A 31 13.01 -14.72 -10.30
CA SER A 31 13.80 -15.91 -9.98
C SER A 31 13.37 -16.62 -8.71
N ASP A 32 12.93 -15.85 -7.68
CA ASP A 32 12.38 -16.46 -6.45
C ASP A 32 11.03 -17.12 -6.71
N LEU A 33 10.17 -16.49 -7.50
CA LEU A 33 8.88 -17.06 -7.89
C LEU A 33 9.06 -18.31 -8.75
N ALA A 34 9.95 -18.25 -9.75
CA ALA A 34 10.23 -19.39 -10.62
C ALA A 34 10.80 -20.60 -9.84
N ARG A 35 11.67 -20.37 -8.86
CA ARG A 35 12.18 -21.41 -7.99
C ARG A 35 11.09 -22.05 -7.13
N ARG A 36 10.10 -21.28 -6.67
CA ARG A 36 9.01 -21.75 -5.77
C ARG A 36 7.89 -22.46 -6.53
N PHE A 37 7.49 -21.91 -7.67
CA PHE A 37 6.26 -22.26 -8.36
C PHE A 37 6.46 -22.76 -9.80
N GLY A 38 7.68 -22.71 -10.32
CA GLY A 38 7.97 -22.95 -11.73
C GLY A 38 7.84 -21.67 -12.57
N GLU A 39 8.47 -21.69 -13.75
CA GLU A 39 8.59 -20.50 -14.60
C GLU A 39 7.25 -20.02 -15.14
N GLU A 40 6.37 -20.94 -15.54
CA GLU A 40 5.05 -20.62 -16.09
C GLU A 40 4.18 -19.89 -15.07
N GLN A 41 4.11 -20.40 -13.84
CA GLN A 41 3.33 -19.75 -12.78
C GLN A 41 3.95 -18.41 -12.37
N ALA A 42 5.27 -18.31 -12.29
CA ALA A 42 5.95 -17.04 -12.02
C ALA A 42 5.61 -15.97 -13.07
N ARG A 43 5.54 -16.35 -14.36
CA ARG A 43 5.08 -15.47 -15.43
C ARG A 43 3.61 -15.04 -15.25
N GLY A 44 2.75 -15.99 -14.90
CA GLY A 44 1.34 -15.72 -14.58
C GLY A 44 1.18 -14.69 -13.47
N ILE A 45 1.92 -14.86 -12.38
CA ILE A 45 1.91 -13.94 -11.22
C ILE A 45 2.35 -12.52 -11.62
N LEU A 46 3.40 -12.37 -12.42
CA LEU A 46 3.83 -11.03 -12.88
C LEU A 46 2.82 -10.39 -13.84
N LYS A 47 2.22 -11.17 -14.74
CA LYS A 47 1.15 -10.67 -15.63
C LYS A 47 -0.04 -10.17 -14.83
N GLU A 48 -0.41 -10.88 -13.78
CA GLU A 48 -1.52 -10.48 -12.92
C GLU A 48 -1.24 -9.16 -12.21
N GLY A 49 -0.01 -8.93 -11.76
CA GLY A 49 0.40 -7.64 -11.19
C GLY A 49 0.24 -6.47 -12.18
N ILE A 50 0.56 -6.68 -13.46
CA ILE A 50 0.37 -5.67 -14.52
C ILE A 50 -1.13 -5.43 -14.74
N ARG A 51 -1.91 -6.51 -14.91
CA ARG A 51 -3.36 -6.43 -15.12
C ARG A 51 -4.09 -5.75 -13.97
N ALA A 52 -3.68 -6.04 -12.73
CA ALA A 52 -4.28 -5.44 -11.54
C ALA A 52 -4.15 -3.91 -11.53
N LEU A 53 -3.01 -3.38 -11.99
CA LEU A 53 -2.82 -1.93 -12.11
C LEU A 53 -3.73 -1.30 -13.19
N ASP A 54 -3.90 -1.99 -14.31
CA ASP A 54 -4.79 -1.52 -15.38
C ASP A 54 -6.24 -1.63 -14.93
N TRP A 55 -6.61 -2.76 -14.37
CA TRP A 55 -7.96 -3.02 -13.86
C TRP A 55 -8.42 -1.98 -12.83
N ILE A 56 -7.57 -1.61 -11.86
CA ILE A 56 -7.97 -0.61 -10.86
C ILE A 56 -8.25 0.75 -11.50
N GLY A 57 -7.48 1.14 -12.53
CA GLY A 57 -7.71 2.37 -13.26
C GLY A 57 -9.02 2.36 -14.07
N GLU A 58 -9.34 1.22 -14.70
CA GLU A 58 -10.59 1.00 -15.42
C GLU A 58 -11.78 0.98 -14.47
N PHE A 59 -11.68 0.24 -13.37
CA PHE A 59 -12.72 0.16 -12.34
C PHE A 59 -13.05 1.52 -11.73
N ILE A 60 -12.04 2.33 -11.38
CA ILE A 60 -12.24 3.69 -10.87
C ILE A 60 -13.04 4.54 -11.87
N LYS A 61 -12.72 4.40 -13.17
CA LYS A 61 -13.41 5.13 -14.25
C LYS A 61 -14.85 4.62 -14.46
N GLU A 62 -15.05 3.32 -14.49
CA GLU A 62 -16.36 2.67 -14.67
C GLU A 62 -17.33 3.02 -13.54
N GLU A 63 -16.86 2.93 -12.29
CA GLU A 63 -17.65 3.25 -11.10
C GLU A 63 -17.72 4.76 -10.79
N GLN A 64 -17.05 5.59 -11.60
CA GLN A 64 -17.01 7.05 -11.45
C GLN A 64 -16.51 7.52 -10.08
N ILE A 65 -15.46 6.83 -9.53
CA ILE A 65 -14.90 7.16 -8.25
C ILE A 65 -13.95 8.36 -8.39
N ASP A 66 -14.30 9.50 -7.80
CA ASP A 66 -13.42 10.67 -7.73
C ASP A 66 -12.41 10.51 -6.57
N CYS A 67 -11.22 10.00 -6.90
CA CYS A 67 -10.19 9.67 -5.91
C CYS A 67 -8.78 10.16 -6.30
N ASP A 68 -8.68 11.19 -7.14
CA ASP A 68 -7.40 11.74 -7.59
C ASP A 68 -6.45 10.67 -8.19
N PHE A 69 -7.01 9.66 -8.87
CA PHE A 69 -6.20 8.63 -9.51
C PHE A 69 -5.43 9.22 -10.69
N GLN A 70 -4.08 9.12 -10.63
CA GLN A 70 -3.20 9.67 -11.66
C GLN A 70 -2.04 8.71 -11.94
N ARG A 71 -1.74 8.46 -13.22
CA ARG A 71 -0.54 7.71 -13.65
C ARG A 71 0.67 8.64 -13.65
N VAL A 72 1.11 9.03 -12.48
CA VAL A 72 2.25 9.93 -12.26
C VAL A 72 3.59 9.24 -12.40
N GLY A 73 3.62 7.91 -12.42
CA GLY A 73 4.83 7.11 -12.35
C GLY A 73 5.47 7.06 -10.96
N ARG A 74 6.44 6.17 -10.79
CA ARG A 74 7.20 6.02 -9.54
C ARG A 74 8.69 6.17 -9.80
N PHE A 75 9.34 7.07 -9.07
CA PHE A 75 10.78 7.11 -8.96
C PHE A 75 11.24 6.19 -7.82
N HIS A 76 12.20 5.30 -8.11
CA HIS A 76 12.83 4.43 -7.13
C HIS A 76 14.29 4.77 -7.01
N GLY A 77 14.64 5.53 -5.95
CA GLY A 77 15.96 6.11 -5.76
C GLY A 77 16.99 5.11 -5.22
N ALA A 78 18.19 5.13 -5.76
CA ALA A 78 19.32 4.34 -5.28
C ALA A 78 20.08 5.11 -4.20
N HIS A 79 20.06 4.65 -2.95
CA HIS A 79 20.76 5.33 -1.84
C HIS A 79 22.28 5.10 -1.83
N THR A 80 22.81 4.20 -2.66
CA THR A 80 24.24 3.96 -2.87
C THR A 80 24.54 3.63 -4.31
N GLN A 81 25.79 3.85 -4.74
CA GLN A 81 26.25 3.48 -6.07
C GLN A 81 26.12 1.98 -6.37
N LYS A 82 26.29 1.13 -5.37
CA LYS A 82 26.05 -0.32 -5.50
C LYS A 82 24.59 -0.60 -5.84
N GLN A 83 23.66 0.07 -5.17
CA GLN A 83 22.23 -0.11 -5.45
C GLN A 83 21.84 0.45 -6.82
N PHE A 84 22.46 1.54 -7.27
CA PHE A 84 22.23 2.06 -8.62
C PHE A 84 22.58 1.03 -9.68
N ARG A 85 23.75 0.38 -9.58
CA ARG A 85 24.16 -0.71 -10.51
C ARG A 85 23.19 -1.89 -10.48
N LEU A 86 22.64 -2.24 -9.31
CA LEU A 86 21.63 -3.30 -9.21
C LEU A 86 20.31 -2.90 -9.88
N LEU A 87 19.91 -1.63 -9.81
CA LEU A 87 18.73 -1.13 -10.53
C LEU A 87 18.95 -1.14 -12.04
N GLU A 88 20.14 -0.77 -12.52
CA GLU A 88 20.52 -0.85 -13.93
C GLU A 88 20.43 -2.30 -14.44
N GLN A 89 21.00 -3.25 -13.71
CA GLN A 89 20.91 -4.68 -14.05
C GLN A 89 19.45 -5.19 -14.05
N LYS A 90 18.59 -4.64 -13.18
CA LYS A 90 17.17 -5.01 -13.16
C LYS A 90 16.45 -4.65 -14.46
N ILE A 91 16.82 -3.56 -15.11
CA ILE A 91 16.24 -3.16 -16.41
C ILE A 91 16.58 -4.20 -17.48
N THR A 92 17.85 -4.59 -17.58
CA THR A 92 18.34 -5.54 -18.60
C THR A 92 17.89 -6.98 -18.34
N ASN A 93 17.63 -7.34 -17.09
CA ASN A 93 17.27 -8.70 -16.67
C ASN A 93 15.76 -8.91 -16.49
N GLN A 94 14.93 -8.11 -17.15
CA GLN A 94 13.48 -8.35 -17.13
C GLN A 94 13.16 -9.68 -17.82
N PRO A 95 12.15 -10.44 -17.34
CA PRO A 95 11.76 -11.70 -18.00
C PRO A 95 11.26 -11.43 -19.41
N LYS A 96 11.80 -12.16 -20.40
CA LYS A 96 11.42 -12.01 -21.80
C LYS A 96 9.91 -12.15 -22.01
N GLY A 97 9.30 -11.17 -22.70
CA GLY A 97 7.87 -11.12 -22.96
C GLY A 97 7.02 -10.62 -21.76
N LEU A 98 7.68 -10.09 -20.72
CA LEU A 98 7.04 -9.43 -19.56
C LEU A 98 7.76 -8.10 -19.24
N GLU A 99 8.46 -7.58 -20.22
CA GLU A 99 9.16 -6.31 -20.06
C GLU A 99 8.14 -5.19 -19.86
N VAL A 100 8.39 -4.40 -18.84
CA VAL A 100 7.63 -3.16 -18.58
C VAL A 100 8.57 -1.98 -18.83
N PRO A 101 8.09 -0.86 -19.32
CA PRO A 101 8.89 0.35 -19.46
C PRO A 101 9.49 0.78 -18.13
N ILE A 102 10.83 0.89 -18.10
CA ILE A 102 11.61 1.39 -16.97
C ILE A 102 12.66 2.35 -17.53
N GLU A 103 12.72 3.54 -16.99
CA GLU A 103 13.70 4.56 -17.40
C GLU A 103 14.82 4.63 -16.35
N LEU A 104 16.07 4.57 -16.79
CA LEU A 104 17.23 4.79 -15.93
C LEU A 104 17.49 6.29 -15.81
N ILE A 105 17.59 6.80 -14.60
CA ILE A 105 17.87 8.19 -14.30
C ILE A 105 19.23 8.27 -13.62
N SER A 106 20.20 8.88 -14.27
CA SER A 106 21.54 9.07 -13.69
C SER A 106 21.51 10.09 -12.56
N LYS A 107 22.60 10.13 -11.78
CA LYS A 107 22.72 11.10 -10.69
C LYS A 107 22.65 12.55 -11.19
N GLU A 108 23.26 12.83 -12.34
CA GLU A 108 23.28 14.15 -12.95
C GLU A 108 21.88 14.63 -13.37
N ASN A 109 21.01 13.68 -13.74
CA ASN A 109 19.67 13.96 -14.22
C ASN A 109 18.58 13.79 -13.14
N GLN A 110 18.94 13.37 -11.92
CA GLN A 110 17.94 13.02 -10.90
C GLN A 110 17.05 14.20 -10.48
N HIS A 111 17.57 15.44 -10.56
CA HIS A 111 16.79 16.64 -10.20
C HIS A 111 15.57 16.86 -11.12
N SER A 112 15.53 16.23 -12.30
CA SER A 112 14.31 16.23 -13.11
C SER A 112 13.17 15.39 -12.50
N GLU A 113 13.46 14.51 -11.54
CA GLU A 113 12.51 13.59 -10.90
C GLU A 113 12.33 13.88 -9.40
N ILE A 114 13.38 14.37 -8.73
CA ILE A 114 13.40 14.62 -7.29
C ILE A 114 14.44 15.67 -6.89
N GLY A 115 14.04 16.66 -6.12
CA GLY A 115 14.86 17.80 -5.71
C GLY A 115 15.80 17.51 -4.54
N THR A 116 16.67 16.52 -4.66
CA THR A 116 17.64 16.16 -3.62
C THR A 116 18.92 15.56 -4.21
N ASP A 117 20.04 15.74 -3.53
CA ASP A 117 21.32 15.07 -3.82
C ASP A 117 21.51 13.75 -3.06
N PHE A 118 20.54 13.34 -2.26
CA PHE A 118 20.64 12.16 -1.40
C PHE A 118 20.86 10.86 -2.20
N TYR A 119 20.25 10.73 -3.37
CA TYR A 119 20.35 9.51 -4.18
C TYR A 119 21.53 9.53 -5.16
N GLN A 120 21.87 8.37 -5.66
CA GLN A 120 22.88 8.15 -6.72
C GLN A 120 22.23 7.93 -8.10
N GLY A 121 21.10 8.60 -8.34
CA GLY A 121 20.20 8.30 -9.43
C GLY A 121 19.14 7.27 -9.03
N GLY A 122 18.49 6.63 -10.01
CA GLY A 122 17.41 5.68 -9.75
C GLY A 122 16.77 5.18 -11.04
N ILE A 123 15.58 4.61 -10.89
CA ILE A 123 14.74 4.20 -12.02
C ILE A 123 13.34 4.78 -11.90
N VAL A 124 12.72 5.06 -13.03
CA VAL A 124 11.31 5.46 -13.11
C VAL A 124 10.50 4.32 -13.72
N HIS A 125 9.39 4.00 -13.07
CA HIS A 125 8.33 3.17 -13.60
C HIS A 125 7.18 4.07 -14.07
N PRO A 126 7.08 4.42 -15.35
CA PRO A 126 6.17 5.48 -15.83
C PRO A 126 4.69 5.11 -15.69
N HIS A 127 4.35 3.83 -15.68
CA HIS A 127 2.96 3.35 -15.58
C HIS A 127 2.38 3.30 -14.17
N HIS A 128 3.22 3.41 -13.13
CA HIS A 128 2.73 3.40 -11.76
C HIS A 128 1.88 4.63 -11.48
N ALA A 129 0.96 4.49 -10.53
CA ALA A 129 -0.03 5.51 -10.26
C ALA A 129 -0.06 5.93 -8.79
N SER A 130 -0.78 6.98 -8.54
CA SER A 130 -1.17 7.44 -7.22
C SER A 130 -2.68 7.56 -7.12
N VAL A 131 -3.20 7.49 -5.89
CA VAL A 131 -4.61 7.65 -5.57
C VAL A 131 -4.74 8.34 -4.21
N ASP A 132 -5.81 9.07 -3.97
CA ASP A 132 -6.23 9.39 -2.61
C ASP A 132 -6.91 8.16 -2.00
N PRO A 133 -6.28 7.46 -1.03
CA PRO A 133 -6.82 6.20 -0.52
C PRO A 133 -8.13 6.41 0.28
N ALA A 134 -8.31 7.57 0.90
CA ALA A 134 -9.54 7.86 1.64
C ALA A 134 -10.71 8.10 0.68
N LYS A 135 -10.52 8.90 -0.36
CA LYS A 135 -11.51 9.10 -1.42
C LYS A 135 -11.82 7.81 -2.18
N TYR A 136 -10.78 7.00 -2.50
CA TYR A 136 -10.98 5.71 -3.15
C TYR A 136 -11.82 4.78 -2.29
N HIS A 137 -11.50 4.67 -0.99
CA HIS A 137 -12.30 3.89 -0.05
C HIS A 137 -13.75 4.41 0.05
N GLN A 138 -13.94 5.71 0.12
CA GLN A 138 -15.27 6.32 0.17
C GLN A 138 -16.09 5.97 -1.09
N GLY A 139 -15.48 6.06 -2.28
CA GLY A 139 -16.15 5.67 -3.53
C GLY A 139 -16.50 4.17 -3.56
N LEU A 140 -15.61 3.28 -3.07
CA LEU A 140 -15.93 1.87 -2.91
C LEU A 140 -17.10 1.63 -1.96
N LEU A 141 -17.14 2.36 -0.84
CA LEU A 141 -18.23 2.29 0.14
C LEU A 141 -19.57 2.64 -0.52
N GLU A 142 -19.60 3.69 -1.32
CA GLU A 142 -20.78 4.13 -2.07
C GLU A 142 -21.22 3.09 -3.12
N CYS A 143 -20.25 2.46 -3.85
CA CYS A 143 -20.55 1.37 -4.77
C CYS A 143 -21.20 0.17 -4.05
N VAL A 144 -20.67 -0.22 -2.89
CA VAL A 144 -21.21 -1.30 -2.08
C VAL A 144 -22.62 -0.98 -1.59
N GLN A 145 -22.87 0.26 -1.15
CA GLN A 145 -24.19 0.70 -0.70
C GLN A 145 -25.20 0.74 -1.85
N ARG A 146 -24.81 1.25 -3.03
CA ARG A 146 -25.65 1.20 -4.24
C ARG A 146 -26.02 -0.22 -4.66
N SER A 147 -25.17 -1.19 -4.39
CA SER A 147 -25.43 -2.61 -4.64
C SER A 147 -26.39 -3.25 -3.61
N GLY A 148 -26.94 -2.49 -2.68
CA GLY A 148 -27.87 -2.97 -1.65
C GLY A 148 -27.24 -3.79 -0.53
N VAL A 149 -25.91 -3.75 -0.39
CA VAL A 149 -25.17 -4.42 0.69
C VAL A 149 -25.27 -3.60 1.98
N SER A 150 -25.64 -4.25 3.06
CA SER A 150 -25.68 -3.63 4.40
C SER A 150 -24.28 -3.59 5.02
N ILE A 151 -23.90 -2.44 5.60
CA ILE A 151 -22.64 -2.28 6.32
C ILE A 151 -22.95 -1.89 7.75
N LYS A 152 -22.42 -2.63 8.71
CA LYS A 152 -22.57 -2.37 10.13
C LYS A 152 -21.22 -1.97 10.72
N SER A 153 -21.01 -0.67 10.92
CA SER A 153 -19.87 -0.12 11.65
C SER A 153 -20.05 -0.30 13.18
N HIS A 154 -18.96 -0.19 13.92
CA HIS A 154 -18.90 -0.39 15.37
C HIS A 154 -19.48 -1.73 15.81
N CYS A 155 -19.25 -2.77 14.99
CA CYS A 155 -19.75 -4.11 15.19
C CYS A 155 -18.58 -5.11 15.12
N THR A 156 -17.84 -5.23 16.20
CA THR A 156 -16.68 -6.11 16.31
C THR A 156 -17.10 -7.57 16.31
N VAL A 157 -16.58 -8.36 15.38
CA VAL A 157 -16.69 -9.82 15.41
C VAL A 157 -15.81 -10.35 16.54
N GLN A 158 -16.38 -11.12 17.43
CA GLN A 158 -15.70 -11.71 18.59
C GLN A 158 -15.33 -13.16 18.33
N GLU A 159 -16.23 -13.91 17.68
CA GLU A 159 -16.08 -15.34 17.48
C GLU A 159 -16.88 -15.83 16.27
N ILE A 160 -16.36 -16.87 15.60
CA ILE A 160 -17.00 -17.52 14.45
C ILE A 160 -17.04 -19.01 14.72
N HIS A 161 -18.24 -19.59 14.78
CA HIS A 161 -18.48 -21.01 14.94
C HIS A 161 -19.33 -21.56 13.80
N GLN A 162 -19.13 -22.79 13.41
CA GLN A 162 -20.00 -23.47 12.46
C GLN A 162 -20.85 -24.55 13.17
N VAL A 163 -22.17 -24.47 12.99
CA VAL A 163 -23.12 -25.42 13.54
C VAL A 163 -24.04 -25.91 12.42
N LYS A 164 -24.02 -27.21 12.11
CA LYS A 164 -24.87 -27.83 11.07
C LYS A 164 -24.77 -27.08 9.71
N GLY A 165 -23.56 -26.70 9.29
CA GLY A 165 -23.30 -26.03 8.01
C GLY A 165 -23.63 -24.52 7.97
N ILE A 166 -24.07 -23.94 9.08
CA ILE A 166 -24.33 -22.51 9.21
C ILE A 166 -23.30 -21.89 10.16
N PHE A 167 -22.75 -20.76 9.76
CA PHE A 167 -21.85 -19.99 10.62
C PHE A 167 -22.66 -19.11 11.59
N LEU A 168 -22.31 -19.18 12.86
CA LEU A 168 -22.74 -18.27 13.92
C LEU A 168 -21.60 -17.28 14.17
N VAL A 169 -21.80 -16.03 13.78
CA VAL A 169 -20.82 -14.95 13.93
C VAL A 169 -21.26 -14.11 15.12
N SER A 170 -20.61 -14.29 16.26
CA SER A 170 -20.85 -13.52 17.47
C SER A 170 -20.16 -12.17 17.37
N THR A 171 -20.91 -11.10 17.66
CA THR A 171 -20.44 -9.72 17.58
C THR A 171 -20.78 -8.95 18.86
N THR A 172 -20.23 -7.76 18.99
CA THR A 172 -20.61 -6.82 20.09
C THR A 172 -22.08 -6.37 20.03
N SER A 173 -22.77 -6.58 18.90
CA SER A 173 -24.17 -6.16 18.68
C SER A 173 -25.16 -7.33 18.61
N GLY A 174 -24.68 -8.57 18.74
CA GLY A 174 -25.52 -9.77 18.65
C GLY A 174 -24.90 -10.88 17.79
N VAL A 175 -25.70 -11.85 17.37
CA VAL A 175 -25.25 -12.99 16.59
C VAL A 175 -25.82 -12.95 15.18
N VAL A 176 -24.94 -13.04 14.18
CA VAL A 176 -25.31 -13.16 12.76
C VAL A 176 -25.23 -14.62 12.31
N LYS A 177 -26.26 -15.11 11.64
CA LYS A 177 -26.27 -16.42 10.98
C LYS A 177 -25.92 -16.25 9.51
N ALA A 178 -24.86 -16.91 9.04
CA ALA A 178 -24.40 -16.80 7.67
C ALA A 178 -24.15 -18.21 7.05
N LYS A 179 -24.48 -18.34 5.77
CA LYS A 179 -24.12 -19.54 4.99
C LYS A 179 -22.64 -19.56 4.61
N LYS A 180 -22.07 -18.38 4.40
CA LYS A 180 -20.66 -18.16 4.03
C LYS A 180 -20.10 -16.99 4.80
N VAL A 181 -18.82 -17.07 5.12
CA VAL A 181 -18.07 -15.99 5.78
C VAL A 181 -16.85 -15.67 4.94
N VAL A 182 -16.53 -14.38 4.79
CA VAL A 182 -15.30 -13.89 4.18
C VAL A 182 -14.53 -13.09 5.20
N ILE A 183 -13.29 -13.46 5.46
CA ILE A 183 -12.37 -12.68 6.30
C ILE A 183 -11.47 -11.84 5.39
N ALA A 184 -11.58 -10.52 5.48
CA ALA A 184 -10.80 -9.54 4.73
C ALA A 184 -10.22 -8.44 5.63
N THR A 185 -9.81 -8.80 6.84
CA THR A 185 -9.37 -7.86 7.89
C THR A 185 -7.90 -7.47 7.79
N SER A 186 -7.15 -7.99 6.79
CA SER A 186 -5.72 -7.70 6.58
C SER A 186 -4.90 -7.83 7.87
N GLY A 187 -4.14 -6.80 8.25
CA GLY A 187 -3.35 -6.75 9.50
C GLY A 187 -4.16 -6.62 10.79
N TYR A 188 -5.48 -6.40 10.71
CA TYR A 188 -6.37 -6.30 11.88
C TYR A 188 -6.98 -7.66 12.22
N ASN A 189 -6.13 -8.62 12.61
CA ASN A 189 -6.47 -10.03 12.69
C ASN A 189 -6.60 -10.59 14.12
N GLN A 190 -6.60 -9.75 15.14
CA GLN A 190 -6.56 -10.20 16.54
C GLN A 190 -7.76 -11.08 16.95
N GLN A 191 -8.92 -10.82 16.36
CA GLN A 191 -10.17 -11.56 16.63
C GLN A 191 -10.42 -12.70 15.64
N ASN A 192 -9.54 -12.89 14.65
CA ASN A 192 -9.69 -13.95 13.66
C ASN A 192 -9.44 -15.34 14.26
N PRO A 193 -10.00 -16.42 13.67
CA PRO A 193 -9.68 -17.77 14.07
C PRO A 193 -8.17 -18.06 14.02
N PRO A 194 -7.65 -19.00 14.86
CA PRO A 194 -6.21 -19.23 15.03
C PRO A 194 -5.45 -19.54 13.73
N TRP A 195 -6.10 -20.19 12.75
CA TRP A 195 -5.49 -20.49 11.46
C TRP A 195 -5.07 -19.21 10.72
N PHE A 196 -5.94 -18.19 10.69
CA PHE A 196 -5.67 -16.91 10.03
C PHE A 196 -4.64 -16.10 10.81
N LYS A 197 -4.77 -16.03 12.15
CA LYS A 197 -3.82 -15.31 13.02
C LYS A 197 -2.38 -15.73 12.80
N ARG A 198 -2.14 -17.03 12.66
CA ARG A 198 -0.78 -17.58 12.49
C ARG A 198 -0.16 -17.32 11.12
N ARG A 199 -0.91 -16.81 10.13
CA ARG A 199 -0.45 -16.60 8.76
C ARG A 199 -0.24 -15.14 8.40
N ILE A 200 -0.74 -14.22 9.20
CA ILE A 200 -0.60 -12.78 9.02
C ILE A 200 0.18 -12.18 10.19
N ILE A 201 1.24 -11.49 9.87
CA ILE A 201 1.99 -10.67 10.82
C ILE A 201 1.50 -9.23 10.65
N PRO A 202 0.82 -8.63 11.64
CA PRO A 202 0.47 -7.22 11.60
C PRO A 202 1.75 -6.38 11.73
N ILE A 203 2.02 -5.54 10.75
CA ILE A 203 3.15 -4.63 10.75
C ILE A 203 2.65 -3.20 10.67
N GLY A 204 2.94 -2.40 11.68
CA GLY A 204 2.63 -0.97 11.69
C GLY A 204 3.44 -0.22 10.64
N SER A 205 2.76 0.51 9.80
CA SER A 205 3.34 1.46 8.85
C SER A 205 2.89 2.87 9.23
N TYR A 206 3.85 3.75 9.41
CA TYR A 206 3.63 5.10 9.94
C TYR A 206 3.78 6.12 8.83
N ILE A 207 2.95 7.15 8.85
CA ILE A 207 3.01 8.24 7.88
C ILE A 207 2.93 9.57 8.64
N ILE A 208 3.72 10.53 8.19
CA ILE A 208 3.61 11.94 8.57
C ILE A 208 3.22 12.78 7.36
N ALA A 209 2.58 13.91 7.62
CA ALA A 209 2.39 14.98 6.65
C ALA A 209 3.07 16.24 7.18
N THR A 210 3.77 16.97 6.32
CA THR A 210 4.28 18.30 6.66
C THR A 210 3.12 19.30 6.88
N GLU A 211 3.39 20.43 7.46
CA GLU A 211 2.54 21.60 7.30
C GLU A 211 2.39 21.97 5.81
N GLU A 212 1.49 22.89 5.49
CA GLU A 212 1.37 23.38 4.12
C GLU A 212 2.66 24.07 3.67
N LEU A 213 3.09 23.73 2.47
CA LEU A 213 4.28 24.24 1.82
C LEU A 213 3.89 25.12 0.65
N ASP A 214 4.76 26.07 0.32
CA ASP A 214 4.62 26.84 -0.91
C ASP A 214 4.69 25.93 -2.14
N GLN A 215 3.86 26.18 -3.14
CA GLN A 215 3.81 25.38 -4.35
C GLN A 215 5.17 25.28 -5.04
N VAL A 216 5.94 26.36 -5.06
CA VAL A 216 7.30 26.40 -5.63
C VAL A 216 8.20 25.36 -4.96
N LEU A 217 8.13 25.26 -3.63
CA LEU A 217 8.93 24.27 -2.89
C LEU A 217 8.47 22.85 -3.20
N VAL A 218 7.17 22.59 -3.26
CA VAL A 218 6.65 21.25 -3.63
C VAL A 218 7.09 20.87 -5.04
N ASP A 219 7.03 21.81 -5.98
CA ASP A 219 7.46 21.59 -7.36
C ASP A 219 8.97 21.38 -7.49
N GLU A 220 9.78 22.03 -6.63
CA GLU A 220 11.22 21.76 -6.52
C GLU A 220 11.48 20.34 -5.98
N LEU A 221 10.80 19.95 -4.90
CA LEU A 221 11.06 18.67 -4.22
C LEU A 221 10.57 17.47 -5.05
N ILE A 222 9.40 17.57 -5.70
CA ILE A 222 8.78 16.50 -6.50
C ILE A 222 8.25 17.07 -7.83
N PRO A 223 9.14 17.39 -8.79
CA PRO A 223 8.80 18.15 -10.00
C PRO A 223 7.68 17.50 -10.84
N LYS A 224 7.70 16.18 -10.96
CA LYS A 224 6.76 15.43 -11.81
C LYS A 224 5.64 14.76 -11.02
N ASN A 225 5.40 15.19 -9.78
CA ASN A 225 4.38 14.59 -8.90
C ASN A 225 4.51 13.06 -8.72
N ARG A 226 5.71 12.51 -8.88
CA ARG A 226 5.95 11.07 -8.75
C ARG A 226 5.65 10.56 -7.35
N VAL A 227 5.20 9.31 -7.25
CA VAL A 227 5.33 8.56 -6.00
C VAL A 227 6.76 8.05 -5.89
N ILE A 228 7.32 8.05 -4.68
CA ILE A 228 8.75 7.82 -4.48
C ILE A 228 8.96 6.70 -3.48
N THR A 229 9.92 5.84 -3.76
CA THR A 229 10.45 4.81 -2.87
C THR A 229 11.95 4.74 -3.03
N ASP A 230 12.66 4.06 -2.15
CA ASP A 230 14.09 3.86 -2.32
C ASP A 230 14.58 2.43 -2.01
N THR A 231 15.88 2.21 -2.20
CA THR A 231 16.52 0.90 -2.05
C THR A 231 16.96 0.58 -0.63
N ARG A 232 16.62 1.37 0.39
CA ARG A 232 16.92 1.06 1.79
C ARG A 232 16.14 -0.18 2.27
N LYS A 233 16.71 -0.95 3.21
CA LYS A 233 16.06 -2.13 3.78
C LYS A 233 14.79 -1.77 4.56
N LEU A 234 14.85 -0.70 5.35
CA LEU A 234 13.67 -0.09 5.95
C LEU A 234 13.07 0.82 4.90
N VAL A 235 12.06 0.29 4.22
CA VAL A 235 11.41 0.97 3.10
C VAL A 235 10.81 2.28 3.59
N VAL A 236 11.20 3.37 2.94
CA VAL A 236 10.48 4.63 2.99
C VAL A 236 9.73 4.82 1.69
N TYR A 237 8.60 5.50 1.79
CA TYR A 237 7.79 5.89 0.66
C TYR A 237 7.22 7.26 0.90
N TYR A 238 7.17 8.08 -0.12
CA TYR A 238 6.68 9.44 0.01
C TYR A 238 6.15 10.00 -1.30
N ARG A 239 5.39 11.05 -1.21
CA ARG A 239 4.78 11.76 -2.33
C ARG A 239 4.30 13.15 -1.89
N ALA A 240 3.96 14.01 -2.83
CA ALA A 240 3.10 15.14 -2.51
C ALA A 240 1.68 14.64 -2.15
N SER A 241 0.99 15.36 -1.26
CA SER A 241 -0.44 15.14 -1.03
C SER A 241 -1.24 15.34 -2.32
N PRO A 242 -2.46 14.80 -2.45
CA PRO A 242 -3.27 14.95 -3.67
C PRO A 242 -3.45 16.43 -4.09
N ASP A 243 -3.62 17.34 -3.13
CA ASP A 243 -3.71 18.79 -3.35
C ASP A 243 -2.37 19.49 -3.58
N ARG A 244 -1.25 18.72 -3.56
CA ARG A 244 0.14 19.21 -3.71
C ARG A 244 0.57 20.29 -2.73
N LYS A 245 0.01 20.33 -1.53
CA LYS A 245 0.37 21.32 -0.51
C LYS A 245 1.29 20.78 0.58
N ARG A 246 1.47 19.47 0.68
CA ARG A 246 2.23 18.80 1.73
C ARG A 246 3.08 17.67 1.16
N ILE A 247 4.13 17.29 1.89
CA ILE A 247 4.82 16.03 1.64
C ILE A 247 4.30 15.00 2.64
N LEU A 248 3.79 13.89 2.11
CA LEU A 248 3.44 12.68 2.86
C LEU A 248 4.65 11.77 2.87
N PHE A 249 5.15 11.42 4.06
CA PHE A 249 6.32 10.57 4.21
C PHE A 249 6.04 9.41 5.12
N GLY A 250 6.20 8.20 4.62
CA GLY A 250 5.88 6.98 5.33
C GLY A 250 7.08 6.04 5.45
N GLY A 251 7.06 5.25 6.52
CA GLY A 251 8.08 4.24 6.79
C GLY A 251 7.82 3.48 8.08
N ARG A 252 8.75 2.60 8.40
CA ARG A 252 8.80 1.93 9.69
C ARG A 252 9.92 2.50 10.52
N VAL A 253 9.64 2.90 11.74
CA VAL A 253 10.61 3.55 12.65
C VAL A 253 10.98 2.70 13.85
N SER A 254 10.21 1.66 14.16
CA SER A 254 10.42 0.80 15.33
C SER A 254 10.11 -0.66 15.01
N LEU A 255 10.71 -1.57 15.76
CA LEU A 255 10.35 -3.00 15.75
C LEU A 255 9.05 -3.26 16.50
N ASN A 256 8.80 -2.48 17.54
CA ASN A 256 7.56 -2.53 18.31
C ASN A 256 6.57 -1.47 17.81
N GLU A 257 5.29 -1.80 17.86
CA GLU A 257 4.25 -0.83 17.55
C GLU A 257 4.22 0.27 18.62
N THR A 258 4.06 1.51 18.17
CA THR A 258 4.08 2.69 19.04
C THR A 258 3.04 3.70 18.59
N ASP A 259 2.76 4.67 19.43
CA ASP A 259 1.88 5.78 19.07
C ASP A 259 2.47 6.58 17.87
N PRO A 260 1.66 6.91 16.86
CA PRO A 260 2.13 7.69 15.70
C PRO A 260 2.81 9.01 16.06
N SER A 261 2.36 9.69 17.10
CA SER A 261 2.97 10.95 17.55
C SER A 261 4.40 10.76 18.04
N LYS A 262 4.70 9.61 18.66
CA LYS A 262 6.05 9.26 19.11
C LYS A 262 6.98 8.86 17.94
N SER A 263 6.40 8.37 16.85
CA SER A 263 7.15 8.00 15.63
C SER A 263 7.43 9.20 14.74
N ALA A 264 6.66 10.26 14.85
CA ALA A 264 6.72 11.42 13.97
C ALA A 264 8.09 12.11 13.93
N PRO A 265 8.80 12.35 15.05
CA PRO A 265 10.13 12.96 15.01
C PRO A 265 11.13 12.13 14.19
N ALA A 266 11.17 10.81 14.38
CA ALA A 266 12.10 9.94 13.66
C ALA A 266 11.79 9.88 12.15
N LEU A 267 10.53 9.95 11.74
CA LEU A 267 10.16 10.06 10.33
C LEU A 267 10.52 11.43 9.76
N HIS A 268 10.35 12.49 10.54
CA HIS A 268 10.74 13.84 10.15
C HIS A 268 12.25 13.94 9.94
N ASP A 269 13.06 13.38 10.82
CA ASP A 269 14.53 13.34 10.69
C ASP A 269 14.95 12.60 9.39
N GLN A 270 14.27 11.50 9.06
CA GLN A 270 14.52 10.79 7.81
C GLN A 270 14.10 11.61 6.58
N LEU A 271 12.98 12.33 6.67
CA LEU A 271 12.52 13.24 5.61
C LEU A 271 13.51 14.37 5.40
N VAL A 272 14.00 15.00 6.48
CA VAL A 272 15.01 16.07 6.44
C VAL A 272 16.36 15.58 5.90
N THR A 273 16.74 14.34 6.19
CA THR A 273 17.94 13.73 5.60
C THR A 273 17.85 13.67 4.06
N ILE A 274 16.65 13.45 3.51
CA ILE A 274 16.43 13.42 2.06
C ILE A 274 16.23 14.83 1.53
N PHE A 275 15.44 15.66 2.21
CA PHE A 275 15.10 17.02 1.85
C PHE A 275 15.50 18.01 2.95
N PRO A 276 16.78 18.46 2.99
CA PRO A 276 17.24 19.44 3.99
C PRO A 276 16.42 20.75 4.01
N GLN A 277 15.79 21.08 2.89
CA GLN A 277 14.90 22.25 2.75
C GLN A 277 13.70 22.20 3.70
N LEU A 278 13.35 21.03 4.20
CA LEU A 278 12.22 20.82 5.11
C LEU A 278 12.60 20.87 6.61
N ALA A 279 13.85 21.16 6.96
CA ALA A 279 14.33 21.13 8.34
C ALA A 279 13.56 22.06 9.29
N SER A 280 13.09 23.20 8.80
CA SER A 280 12.29 24.16 9.59
C SER A 280 10.78 23.91 9.54
N LYS A 281 10.34 22.95 8.72
CA LYS A 281 8.91 22.67 8.51
C LYS A 281 8.38 21.72 9.55
N LYS A 282 7.17 21.99 10.05
CA LYS A 282 6.54 21.20 11.10
C LYS A 282 5.79 20.00 10.52
N VAL A 283 5.67 18.94 11.33
CA VAL A 283 4.73 17.84 11.07
C VAL A 283 3.34 18.30 11.52
N SER A 284 2.40 18.32 10.60
CA SER A 284 1.01 18.69 10.86
C SER A 284 0.14 17.51 11.27
N HIS A 285 0.40 16.33 10.69
CA HIS A 285 -0.36 15.12 10.95
C HIS A 285 0.58 13.92 11.04
N SER A 286 0.23 12.96 11.90
CA SER A 286 0.85 11.65 11.95
C SER A 286 -0.19 10.58 12.19
N TRP A 287 -0.08 9.46 11.49
CA TRP A 287 -0.98 8.32 11.62
C TRP A 287 -0.28 7.01 11.30
N MET A 288 -0.95 5.91 11.59
CA MET A 288 -0.47 4.57 11.26
C MET A 288 -1.61 3.69 10.76
N GLY A 289 -1.26 2.63 10.06
CA GLY A 289 -2.13 1.54 9.72
C GLY A 289 -1.37 0.22 9.73
N PHE A 290 -2.07 -0.87 9.99
CA PHE A 290 -1.46 -2.20 9.90
C PHE A 290 -1.43 -2.71 8.47
N VAL A 291 -0.28 -3.23 8.08
CA VAL A 291 -0.10 -4.05 6.88
C VAL A 291 -0.19 -5.50 7.29
N GLY A 292 -1.02 -6.28 6.63
CA GLY A 292 -1.07 -7.74 6.80
C GLY A 292 0.09 -8.38 6.05
N PHE A 293 1.16 -8.74 6.74
CA PHE A 293 2.36 -9.29 6.11
C PHE A 293 2.35 -10.81 6.17
N THR A 294 2.40 -11.48 5.00
CA THR A 294 2.50 -12.93 4.89
C THR A 294 3.96 -13.40 4.88
N PHE A 295 4.24 -14.61 5.34
CA PHE A 295 5.60 -15.14 5.42
C PHE A 295 6.28 -15.27 4.05
N ASP A 296 5.52 -15.56 3.02
CA ASP A 296 6.02 -15.68 1.65
C ASP A 296 5.98 -14.36 0.86
N LYS A 297 5.43 -13.30 1.46
CA LYS A 297 5.33 -11.94 0.91
C LYS A 297 4.40 -11.84 -0.32
N MET A 298 3.39 -12.71 -0.38
CA MET A 298 2.41 -12.79 -1.45
C MET A 298 1.00 -12.49 -0.91
N PRO A 299 0.10 -11.95 -1.73
CA PRO A 299 -1.31 -11.91 -1.42
C PRO A 299 -1.92 -13.31 -1.53
N HIS A 300 -2.90 -13.59 -0.68
CA HIS A 300 -3.60 -14.87 -0.65
C HIS A 300 -5.10 -14.68 -0.66
N SER A 301 -5.78 -15.49 -1.47
CA SER A 301 -7.22 -15.69 -1.41
C SER A 301 -7.53 -17.16 -1.48
N GLY A 302 -8.56 -17.61 -0.79
CA GLY A 302 -8.92 -19.03 -0.74
C GLY A 302 -9.99 -19.32 0.28
N GLU A 303 -10.07 -20.60 0.68
CA GLU A 303 -11.02 -21.11 1.65
C GLU A 303 -10.31 -22.04 2.64
N GLU A 304 -10.68 -21.96 3.90
CA GLU A 304 -10.28 -22.86 4.96
C GLU A 304 -11.44 -23.11 5.90
N ASP A 305 -11.82 -24.39 6.10
CA ASP A 305 -12.95 -24.80 6.94
C ASP A 305 -14.27 -24.07 6.59
N GLY A 306 -14.53 -23.82 5.31
CA GLY A 306 -15.72 -23.13 4.81
C GLY A 306 -15.68 -21.59 4.96
N ILE A 307 -14.60 -21.04 5.50
CA ILE A 307 -14.38 -19.59 5.62
C ILE A 307 -13.50 -19.13 4.45
N TYR A 308 -14.04 -18.26 3.62
CA TYR A 308 -13.27 -17.60 2.57
C TYR A 308 -12.39 -16.50 3.15
N TYR A 309 -11.30 -16.19 2.48
CA TYR A 309 -10.40 -15.14 2.92
C TYR A 309 -9.73 -14.39 1.77
N SER A 310 -9.37 -13.13 2.05
CA SER A 310 -8.45 -12.32 1.27
C SER A 310 -7.48 -11.64 2.23
N MET A 311 -6.18 -11.92 2.08
CA MET A 311 -5.15 -11.45 3.02
C MET A 311 -3.77 -11.34 2.35
N GLY A 312 -2.86 -10.49 2.95
CA GLY A 312 -1.50 -10.25 2.48
C GLY A 312 -1.24 -8.89 1.90
#